data_9dc2bb4d935ef629455ccb56db90a2e1
#
_entry.id   9dc2bb4d935ef629455ccb56db90a2e1
#
_cell.length_a   1.000
_cell.length_b   1.000
_cell.length_c   1.000
_cell.angle_alpha   90.00
_cell.angle_beta   90.00
_cell.angle_gamma   90.00
#
_symmetry.space_group_name_H-M   'P 1'
#
loop_
_entity.id
_entity.type
_entity.pdbx_description
1 polymer ?
#
loop_
_entity_poly.entity_id
_entity_poly.type
_entity_poly.pdbx_seq_one_letter_code
_entity_poly.pdbx_strand_id
1 'polypeptide(L)'
;MERKLEESLKNWKERATRHPLILRGARQVGKTYLVREFARKCFKHFIEVNFEEDASFVKLFESKNPDVICELLNSRFSVPVKDGETLVFLDELQAAEPYVFESLRYFYEKRPGLHVIAAGSLLEFMLSAATQNPDKAFPMPVGRIEYMYLAPLDFDEFLLAAGKTGLVNFIGKYSVGDDMPEALHKELLLWLRRYLVVGGMPAAVKAYIESGLDDAQREQEAILSTYHDDFPKYGRRANAELLQKVFLSVPSQLGRKLIYSHIDPGVKSNELSKAFSRLELARIVDKVCHTSANGIPIGAQASAREFKPLFLDVGLACHAVGLRLDDFMDDESLMLANKGEICEQFVGQHLLYSGREYEAPAAYCWMREARNSSAEVDYVIQMGGDIIPVEVKSGATGSLKSLNFFLNEKKSDFAVRFNMDVPSLLPNAEAADSLGRKCRYSLLSLPMYMVCQLKRLVREAKGKCCQ
;
A
#
# COMPACT_ATOMS: atom_id res chain seq x y z
N MET A 1 -16.06 7.15 -5.16
CA MET A 1 -14.69 7.34 -5.71
C MET A 1 -14.32 6.10 -6.49
N GLU A 2 -13.76 6.28 -7.67
CA GLU A 2 -13.29 5.14 -8.49
C GLU A 2 -12.02 4.55 -7.89
N ARG A 3 -11.89 3.21 -7.96
CA ARG A 3 -10.73 2.48 -7.46
C ARG A 3 -10.20 1.56 -8.56
N LYS A 4 -8.88 1.59 -8.78
CA LYS A 4 -8.22 0.72 -9.79
C LYS A 4 -8.50 -0.76 -9.54
N LEU A 5 -8.64 -1.17 -8.26
CA LEU A 5 -8.93 -2.54 -7.88
C LEU A 5 -10.31 -3.03 -8.37
N GLU A 6 -11.25 -2.12 -8.74
CA GLU A 6 -12.54 -2.53 -9.31
C GLU A 6 -12.39 -3.33 -10.60
N GLU A 7 -11.40 -2.99 -11.44
CA GLU A 7 -11.13 -3.75 -12.66
C GLU A 7 -10.64 -5.18 -12.36
N SER A 8 -9.80 -5.32 -11.34
CA SER A 8 -9.36 -6.65 -10.89
C SER A 8 -10.51 -7.47 -10.30
N LEU A 9 -11.47 -6.83 -9.63
CA LEU A 9 -12.70 -7.50 -9.17
C LEU A 9 -13.58 -7.95 -10.35
N LYS A 10 -13.68 -7.18 -11.43
CA LYS A 10 -14.39 -7.59 -12.66
C LYS A 10 -13.71 -8.79 -13.30
N ASN A 11 -12.38 -8.77 -13.43
CA ASN A 11 -11.61 -9.89 -13.93
C ASN A 11 -11.76 -11.14 -13.04
N TRP A 12 -11.79 -10.98 -11.71
CA TRP A 12 -12.08 -12.06 -10.78
C TRP A 12 -13.48 -12.65 -11.01
N LYS A 13 -14.48 -11.80 -11.18
CA LYS A 13 -15.87 -12.25 -11.43
C LYS A 13 -15.98 -13.15 -12.65
N GLU A 14 -15.32 -12.78 -13.75
CA GLU A 14 -15.41 -13.50 -15.02
C GLU A 14 -14.59 -14.80 -15.06
N ARG A 15 -13.70 -15.00 -14.11
CA ARG A 15 -12.80 -16.17 -14.07
C ARG A 15 -13.55 -17.43 -13.65
N ALA A 16 -13.55 -18.47 -14.52
CA ALA A 16 -14.23 -19.75 -14.24
C ALA A 16 -13.66 -20.50 -13.03
N THR A 17 -12.35 -20.33 -12.76
CA THR A 17 -11.63 -20.99 -11.66
C THR A 17 -11.44 -20.08 -10.44
N ARG A 18 -12.30 -19.06 -10.26
CA ARG A 18 -12.20 -18.16 -9.11
C ARG A 18 -12.45 -18.89 -7.79
N HIS A 19 -11.77 -18.42 -6.76
CA HIS A 19 -12.01 -18.81 -5.39
C HIS A 19 -12.83 -17.73 -4.66
N PRO A 20 -13.47 -18.03 -3.53
CA PRO A 20 -13.92 -17.00 -2.61
C PRO A 20 -12.79 -16.03 -2.32
N LEU A 21 -13.09 -14.73 -2.41
CA LEU A 21 -12.10 -13.67 -2.32
C LEU A 21 -12.09 -13.08 -0.91
N ILE A 22 -10.90 -12.92 -0.34
CA ILE A 22 -10.70 -12.13 0.88
C ILE A 22 -10.02 -10.81 0.51
N LEU A 23 -10.74 -9.70 0.72
CA LEU A 23 -10.22 -8.36 0.51
C LEU A 23 -9.51 -7.86 1.76
N ARG A 24 -8.20 -7.68 1.66
CA ARG A 24 -7.30 -7.25 2.73
C ARG A 24 -6.95 -5.77 2.62
N GLY A 25 -6.62 -5.14 3.71
CA GLY A 25 -6.20 -3.73 3.77
C GLY A 25 -6.49 -3.11 5.12
N ALA A 26 -5.86 -1.99 5.43
CA ALA A 26 -6.05 -1.28 6.67
C ALA A 26 -7.53 -0.90 6.91
N ARG A 27 -7.84 -0.53 8.14
CA ARG A 27 -9.16 0.03 8.47
C ARG A 27 -9.35 1.35 7.71
N GLN A 28 -10.59 1.64 7.29
CA GLN A 28 -10.98 2.90 6.62
C GLN A 28 -10.39 3.16 5.21
N VAL A 29 -9.71 2.19 4.59
CA VAL A 29 -9.25 2.31 3.18
C VAL A 29 -10.36 2.11 2.14
N GLY A 30 -11.60 1.83 2.58
CA GLY A 30 -12.78 1.77 1.70
C GLY A 30 -13.15 0.38 1.18
N LYS A 31 -12.79 -0.72 1.89
CA LYS A 31 -13.12 -2.11 1.49
C LYS A 31 -14.62 -2.30 1.26
N THR A 32 -15.43 -2.01 2.26
CA THR A 32 -16.89 -2.15 2.21
C THR A 32 -17.49 -1.30 1.09
N TYR A 33 -17.04 -0.06 0.94
CA TYR A 33 -17.48 0.83 -0.14
C TYR A 33 -17.18 0.24 -1.53
N LEU A 34 -15.97 -0.27 -1.74
CA LEU A 34 -15.57 -0.86 -3.01
C LEU A 34 -16.45 -2.08 -3.36
N VAL A 35 -16.70 -2.97 -2.39
CA VAL A 35 -17.52 -4.16 -2.63
C VAL A 35 -18.98 -3.79 -2.92
N ARG A 36 -19.56 -2.82 -2.20
CA ARG A 36 -20.92 -2.33 -2.45
C ARG A 36 -21.04 -1.71 -3.85
N GLU A 37 -20.08 -0.89 -4.27
CA GLU A 37 -20.09 -0.30 -5.62
C GLU A 37 -19.90 -1.35 -6.72
N PHE A 38 -19.02 -2.31 -6.51
CA PHE A 38 -18.83 -3.44 -7.41
C PHE A 38 -20.10 -4.29 -7.52
N ALA A 39 -20.75 -4.59 -6.39
CA ALA A 39 -22.02 -5.31 -6.38
C ALA A 39 -23.10 -4.59 -7.18
N ARG A 40 -23.27 -3.28 -6.92
CA ARG A 40 -24.25 -2.43 -7.60
C ARG A 40 -24.08 -2.41 -9.13
N LYS A 41 -22.83 -2.40 -9.60
CA LYS A 41 -22.50 -2.31 -11.02
C LYS A 41 -22.55 -3.66 -11.75
N CYS A 42 -22.26 -4.75 -11.03
CA CYS A 42 -21.92 -6.03 -11.66
C CYS A 42 -22.86 -7.20 -11.32
N PHE A 43 -23.76 -7.06 -10.35
CA PHE A 43 -24.63 -8.14 -9.90
C PHE A 43 -26.10 -7.71 -9.89
N LYS A 44 -27.00 -8.69 -10.07
CA LYS A 44 -28.45 -8.48 -9.95
C LYS A 44 -28.91 -8.45 -8.50
N HIS A 45 -28.24 -9.25 -7.66
CA HIS A 45 -28.57 -9.43 -6.25
C HIS A 45 -27.33 -9.27 -5.41
N PHE A 46 -27.50 -8.65 -4.25
CA PHE A 46 -26.44 -8.41 -3.29
C PHE A 46 -26.92 -8.71 -1.88
N ILE A 47 -26.18 -9.53 -1.16
CA ILE A 47 -26.40 -9.83 0.25
C ILE A 47 -25.13 -9.45 1.01
N GLU A 48 -25.28 -8.55 1.97
CA GLU A 48 -24.21 -8.15 2.89
C GLU A 48 -24.51 -8.71 4.27
N VAL A 49 -23.57 -9.45 4.81
CA VAL A 49 -23.62 -10.03 6.16
C VAL A 49 -22.49 -9.39 6.95
N ASN A 50 -22.84 -8.42 7.82
CA ASN A 50 -21.89 -7.75 8.68
C ASN A 50 -21.94 -8.36 10.08
N PHE A 51 -20.85 -9.05 10.48
CA PHE A 51 -20.79 -9.79 11.73
C PHE A 51 -20.58 -8.91 12.97
N GLU A 52 -20.13 -7.65 12.80
CA GLU A 52 -20.10 -6.67 13.91
C GLU A 52 -21.47 -6.03 14.16
N GLU A 53 -22.31 -5.90 13.12
CA GLU A 53 -23.64 -5.30 13.21
C GLU A 53 -24.64 -6.23 13.89
N ASP A 54 -24.62 -7.52 13.52
CA ASP A 54 -25.51 -8.53 14.10
C ASP A 54 -24.76 -9.87 14.30
N ALA A 55 -24.33 -10.09 15.55
CA ALA A 55 -23.65 -11.33 15.93
C ALA A 55 -24.48 -12.59 15.70
N SER A 56 -25.82 -12.49 15.55
CA SER A 56 -26.67 -13.66 15.28
C SER A 56 -26.46 -14.23 13.88
N PHE A 57 -25.88 -13.47 12.94
CA PHE A 57 -25.58 -13.94 11.57
C PHE A 57 -24.63 -15.13 11.55
N VAL A 58 -23.76 -15.30 12.56
CA VAL A 58 -22.89 -16.47 12.63
C VAL A 58 -23.69 -17.79 12.57
N LYS A 59 -24.90 -17.83 13.15
CA LYS A 59 -25.77 -19.02 13.18
C LYS A 59 -26.21 -19.48 11.78
N LEU A 60 -26.26 -18.60 10.80
CA LEU A 60 -26.58 -18.93 9.41
C LEU A 60 -25.53 -19.86 8.76
N PHE A 61 -24.34 -19.93 9.35
CA PHE A 61 -23.19 -20.69 8.84
C PHE A 61 -22.88 -21.97 9.65
N GLU A 62 -23.61 -22.28 10.70
CA GLU A 62 -23.35 -23.44 11.58
C GLU A 62 -23.33 -24.77 10.83
N SER A 63 -24.21 -24.94 9.83
CA SER A 63 -24.27 -26.18 9.04
C SER A 63 -23.05 -26.40 8.14
N LYS A 64 -22.28 -25.36 7.84
CA LYS A 64 -21.18 -25.34 6.85
C LYS A 64 -21.58 -25.87 5.45
N ASN A 65 -22.85 -26.17 5.22
CA ASN A 65 -23.35 -26.61 3.91
C ASN A 65 -23.79 -25.38 3.11
N PRO A 66 -23.16 -25.07 1.95
CA PRO A 66 -23.48 -23.91 1.15
C PRO A 66 -24.95 -23.80 0.72
N ASP A 67 -25.61 -24.93 0.44
CA ASP A 67 -27.02 -24.92 0.03
C ASP A 67 -27.92 -24.47 1.19
N VAL A 68 -27.71 -25.04 2.38
CA VAL A 68 -28.42 -24.61 3.59
C VAL A 68 -28.14 -23.15 3.94
N ILE A 69 -26.87 -22.75 3.85
CA ILE A 69 -26.49 -21.33 4.10
C ILE A 69 -27.23 -20.42 3.12
N CYS A 70 -27.27 -20.75 1.83
CA CYS A 70 -27.94 -19.96 0.80
C CYS A 70 -29.46 -19.87 1.05
N GLU A 71 -30.10 -20.95 1.49
CA GLU A 71 -31.54 -20.94 1.87
C GLU A 71 -31.79 -20.04 3.07
N LEU A 72 -30.93 -20.10 4.09
CA LEU A 72 -31.03 -19.24 5.27
C LEU A 72 -30.78 -17.77 4.93
N LEU A 73 -29.79 -17.47 4.08
CA LEU A 73 -29.53 -16.11 3.59
C LEU A 73 -30.72 -15.59 2.78
N ASN A 74 -31.26 -16.40 1.84
CA ASN A 74 -32.45 -16.01 1.08
C ASN A 74 -33.63 -15.71 2.02
N SER A 75 -33.88 -16.57 2.99
CA SER A 75 -34.98 -16.40 3.96
C SER A 75 -34.79 -15.16 4.83
N ARG A 76 -33.55 -14.91 5.30
CA ARG A 76 -33.26 -13.81 6.23
C ARG A 76 -33.30 -12.44 5.55
N PHE A 77 -32.77 -12.36 4.31
CA PHE A 77 -32.63 -11.09 3.58
C PHE A 77 -33.72 -10.87 2.53
N SER A 78 -34.56 -11.89 2.23
CA SER A 78 -35.56 -11.87 1.15
C SER A 78 -34.94 -11.54 -0.22
N VAL A 79 -33.71 -11.99 -0.45
CA VAL A 79 -32.93 -11.77 -1.68
C VAL A 79 -32.53 -13.12 -2.26
N PRO A 80 -32.84 -13.40 -3.55
CA PRO A 80 -32.47 -14.66 -4.20
C PRO A 80 -30.96 -14.89 -4.18
N VAL A 81 -30.52 -16.10 -3.81
CA VAL A 81 -29.13 -16.54 -3.90
C VAL A 81 -28.93 -17.45 -5.11
N LYS A 82 -28.51 -16.85 -6.22
CA LYS A 82 -28.33 -17.53 -7.50
C LYS A 82 -26.88 -17.45 -7.99
N ASP A 83 -26.36 -18.58 -8.46
CA ASP A 83 -25.02 -18.64 -9.05
C ASP A 83 -24.92 -17.70 -10.25
N GLY A 84 -23.81 -16.96 -10.32
CA GLY A 84 -23.55 -15.97 -11.38
C GLY A 84 -24.31 -14.64 -11.24
N GLU A 85 -25.42 -14.59 -10.51
CA GLU A 85 -26.26 -13.38 -10.38
C GLU A 85 -26.17 -12.69 -9.02
N THR A 86 -25.80 -13.42 -7.96
CA THR A 86 -25.74 -12.93 -6.59
C THR A 86 -24.29 -12.80 -6.12
N LEU A 87 -23.97 -11.67 -5.48
CA LEU A 87 -22.77 -11.51 -4.67
C LEU A 87 -23.15 -11.62 -3.19
N VAL A 88 -22.49 -12.52 -2.48
CA VAL A 88 -22.54 -12.61 -1.02
C VAL A 88 -21.29 -11.94 -0.45
N PHE A 89 -21.48 -10.94 0.37
CA PHE A 89 -20.41 -10.19 1.03
C PHE A 89 -20.43 -10.45 2.54
N LEU A 90 -19.34 -10.99 3.04
CA LEU A 90 -19.10 -11.28 4.46
C LEU A 90 -18.19 -10.18 5.02
N ASP A 91 -18.80 -9.15 5.61
CA ASP A 91 -18.06 -8.01 6.14
C ASP A 91 -17.72 -8.19 7.63
N GLU A 92 -16.63 -7.57 8.07
CA GLU A 92 -16.04 -7.66 9.41
C GLU A 92 -15.89 -9.12 9.88
N LEU A 93 -15.31 -9.93 8.98
CA LEU A 93 -15.18 -11.38 9.15
C LEU A 93 -14.42 -11.77 10.44
N GLN A 94 -13.57 -10.89 11.00
CA GLN A 94 -12.88 -11.13 12.27
C GLN A 94 -13.83 -11.19 13.48
N ALA A 95 -15.05 -10.67 13.36
CA ALA A 95 -16.08 -10.80 14.40
C ALA A 95 -16.85 -12.13 14.32
N ALA A 96 -16.62 -12.91 13.26
CA ALA A 96 -17.30 -14.17 13.03
C ALA A 96 -16.62 -15.34 13.76
N GLU A 97 -17.40 -16.40 13.99
CA GLU A 97 -16.89 -17.66 14.53
C GLU A 97 -16.02 -18.42 13.50
N PRO A 98 -15.08 -19.28 13.95
CA PRO A 98 -14.18 -20.03 13.08
C PRO A 98 -14.85 -20.80 11.94
N TYR A 99 -16.03 -21.37 12.18
CA TYR A 99 -16.74 -22.16 11.16
C TYR A 99 -17.26 -21.32 9.97
N VAL A 100 -17.39 -20.00 10.13
CA VAL A 100 -17.72 -19.11 9.00
C VAL A 100 -16.57 -19.10 7.99
N PHE A 101 -15.34 -19.06 8.45
CA PHE A 101 -14.17 -19.17 7.57
C PHE A 101 -14.07 -20.54 6.90
N GLU A 102 -14.36 -21.62 7.65
CA GLU A 102 -14.39 -22.96 7.06
C GLU A 102 -15.44 -23.06 5.95
N SER A 103 -16.55 -22.33 6.05
CA SER A 103 -17.61 -22.32 5.04
C SER A 103 -17.12 -21.83 3.69
N LEU A 104 -16.12 -20.93 3.64
CA LEU A 104 -15.52 -20.46 2.39
C LEU A 104 -14.95 -21.61 1.53
N ARG A 105 -14.35 -22.63 2.21
CA ARG A 105 -13.90 -23.84 1.52
C ARG A 105 -15.05 -24.56 0.84
N TYR A 106 -16.17 -24.72 1.55
CA TYR A 106 -17.33 -25.45 1.01
C TYR A 106 -18.04 -24.68 -0.08
N PHE A 107 -18.06 -23.33 -0.06
CA PHE A 107 -18.51 -22.52 -1.18
C PHE A 107 -17.68 -22.79 -2.42
N TYR A 108 -16.36 -22.83 -2.30
CA TYR A 108 -15.47 -23.17 -3.42
C TYR A 108 -15.72 -24.57 -3.96
N GLU A 109 -15.83 -25.58 -3.08
CA GLU A 109 -15.90 -26.99 -3.48
C GLU A 109 -17.30 -27.42 -4.00
N LYS A 110 -18.38 -26.83 -3.48
CA LYS A 110 -19.77 -27.26 -3.75
C LYS A 110 -20.60 -26.26 -4.53
N ARG A 111 -20.29 -24.97 -4.42
CA ARG A 111 -21.01 -23.88 -5.09
C ARG A 111 -20.05 -22.90 -5.81
N PRO A 112 -19.18 -23.39 -6.72
CA PRO A 112 -18.18 -22.54 -7.39
C PRO A 112 -18.81 -21.45 -8.28
N GLY A 113 -20.07 -21.59 -8.65
CA GLY A 113 -20.85 -20.59 -9.39
C GLY A 113 -21.24 -19.36 -8.56
N LEU A 114 -21.31 -19.48 -7.24
CA LEU A 114 -21.66 -18.36 -6.37
C LEU A 114 -20.44 -17.47 -6.12
N HIS A 115 -20.66 -16.14 -6.15
CA HIS A 115 -19.63 -15.18 -5.86
C HIS A 115 -19.64 -14.82 -4.37
N VAL A 116 -18.52 -15.05 -3.70
CA VAL A 116 -18.35 -14.74 -2.28
C VAL A 116 -17.13 -13.85 -2.11
N ILE A 117 -17.32 -12.69 -1.50
CA ILE A 117 -16.24 -11.79 -1.06
C ILE A 117 -16.32 -11.67 0.46
N ALA A 118 -15.20 -11.74 1.12
CA ALA A 118 -15.09 -11.48 2.54
C ALA A 118 -14.10 -10.33 2.79
N ALA A 119 -14.35 -9.53 3.82
CA ALA A 119 -13.45 -8.48 4.26
C ALA A 119 -13.41 -8.40 5.79
N GLY A 120 -12.32 -7.84 6.31
CA GLY A 120 -12.19 -7.57 7.73
C GLY A 120 -10.92 -6.75 7.99
N SER A 121 -11.01 -5.82 8.93
CA SER A 121 -9.91 -4.90 9.24
C SER A 121 -8.83 -5.54 10.12
N LEU A 122 -9.20 -6.55 10.92
CA LEU A 122 -8.31 -7.26 11.86
C LEU A 122 -8.06 -8.72 11.48
N LEU A 123 -8.35 -9.07 10.25
CA LEU A 123 -8.24 -10.44 9.75
C LEU A 123 -6.81 -10.99 9.90
N GLU A 124 -5.80 -10.16 9.68
CA GLU A 124 -4.38 -10.52 9.82
C GLU A 124 -4.02 -10.99 11.23
N PHE A 125 -4.65 -10.40 12.25
CA PHE A 125 -4.43 -10.83 13.64
C PHE A 125 -4.96 -12.22 13.90
N MET A 126 -6.12 -12.54 13.34
CA MET A 126 -6.69 -13.88 13.48
C MET A 126 -5.84 -14.93 12.78
N LEU A 127 -5.36 -14.59 11.58
CA LEU A 127 -4.48 -15.45 10.79
C LEU A 127 -3.14 -15.70 11.49
N SER A 128 -2.55 -14.67 12.12
CA SER A 128 -1.28 -14.79 12.85
C SER A 128 -1.43 -15.52 14.19
N ALA A 129 -2.56 -15.36 14.88
CA ALA A 129 -2.83 -16.09 16.13
C ALA A 129 -2.92 -17.59 15.89
N ALA A 130 -3.47 -18.02 14.76
CA ALA A 130 -3.54 -19.43 14.36
C ALA A 130 -2.15 -20.07 14.17
N THR A 131 -1.15 -19.32 13.75
CA THR A 131 0.23 -19.82 13.59
C THR A 131 1.00 -19.89 14.90
N GLN A 132 0.60 -19.12 15.92
CA GLN A 132 1.30 -19.02 17.22
C GLN A 132 0.77 -19.98 18.29
N ASN A 133 -0.45 -20.48 18.16
CA ASN A 133 -1.06 -21.41 19.11
C ASN A 133 -1.85 -22.51 18.36
N PRO A 134 -1.26 -23.71 18.16
CA PRO A 134 -1.90 -24.83 17.45
C PRO A 134 -3.25 -25.25 18.06
N ASP A 135 -3.44 -25.09 19.36
CA ASP A 135 -4.70 -25.45 20.04
C ASP A 135 -5.82 -24.42 19.78
N LYS A 136 -5.46 -23.25 19.28
CA LYS A 136 -6.37 -22.20 18.80
C LYS A 136 -6.24 -21.97 17.32
N ALA A 137 -5.75 -22.98 16.58
CA ALA A 137 -5.56 -22.89 15.14
C ALA A 137 -6.90 -22.55 14.47
N PHE A 138 -6.94 -21.38 13.88
CA PHE A 138 -8.05 -20.92 13.07
C PHE A 138 -8.06 -21.77 11.78
N PRO A 139 -9.15 -22.47 11.45
CA PRO A 139 -9.16 -23.38 10.30
C PRO A 139 -9.18 -22.58 8.99
N MET A 140 -8.00 -22.23 8.52
CA MET A 140 -7.85 -21.54 7.24
C MET A 140 -8.15 -22.50 6.08
N PRO A 141 -9.00 -22.11 5.13
CA PRO A 141 -9.26 -22.90 3.92
C PRO A 141 -8.10 -22.76 2.91
N VAL A 142 -6.93 -23.28 3.29
CA VAL A 142 -5.69 -23.20 2.49
C VAL A 142 -5.92 -23.72 1.06
N GLY A 143 -5.55 -22.93 0.06
CA GLY A 143 -5.72 -23.28 -1.35
C GLY A 143 -7.18 -23.28 -1.85
N ARG A 144 -8.12 -22.72 -1.08
CA ARG A 144 -9.54 -22.60 -1.42
C ARG A 144 -10.07 -21.18 -1.37
N ILE A 145 -9.19 -20.23 -1.12
CA ILE A 145 -9.46 -18.79 -1.09
C ILE A 145 -8.34 -18.07 -1.84
N GLU A 146 -8.63 -16.87 -2.30
CA GLU A 146 -7.66 -15.96 -2.87
C GLU A 146 -7.73 -14.60 -2.18
N TYR A 147 -6.69 -13.81 -2.34
CA TYR A 147 -6.56 -12.51 -1.68
C TYR A 147 -6.43 -11.39 -2.69
N MET A 148 -6.98 -10.23 -2.36
CA MET A 148 -6.63 -8.96 -2.98
C MET A 148 -6.34 -7.92 -1.89
N TYR A 149 -5.48 -6.98 -2.21
CA TYR A 149 -5.02 -5.97 -1.25
C TYR A 149 -5.47 -4.58 -1.68
N LEU A 150 -6.19 -3.89 -0.79
CA LEU A 150 -6.66 -2.53 -1.00
C LEU A 150 -5.82 -1.56 -0.16
N ALA A 151 -5.16 -0.64 -0.83
CA ALA A 151 -4.41 0.48 -0.25
C ALA A 151 -5.29 1.73 -0.07
N PRO A 152 -4.82 2.79 0.60
CA PRO A 152 -5.33 4.14 0.38
C PRO A 152 -5.34 4.52 -1.10
N LEU A 153 -6.05 5.56 -1.51
CA LEU A 153 -6.05 6.04 -2.90
C LEU A 153 -4.61 6.37 -3.32
N ASP A 154 -4.19 5.86 -4.48
CA ASP A 154 -2.95 6.32 -5.09
C ASP A 154 -3.11 7.71 -5.72
N PHE A 155 -2.04 8.30 -6.25
CA PHE A 155 -2.08 9.64 -6.79
C PHE A 155 -3.03 9.77 -8.00
N ASP A 156 -3.10 8.78 -8.89
CA ASP A 156 -4.04 8.79 -10.00
C ASP A 156 -5.49 8.69 -9.52
N GLU A 157 -5.78 7.84 -8.54
CA GLU A 157 -7.12 7.71 -7.93
C GLU A 157 -7.55 8.99 -7.21
N PHE A 158 -6.60 9.69 -6.56
CA PHE A 158 -6.83 11.00 -5.96
C PHE A 158 -7.18 12.06 -7.02
N LEU A 159 -6.43 12.11 -8.12
CA LEU A 159 -6.74 13.01 -9.24
C LEU A 159 -8.12 12.71 -9.84
N LEU A 160 -8.46 11.44 -10.04
CA LEU A 160 -9.79 11.03 -10.51
C LEU A 160 -10.89 11.48 -9.55
N ALA A 161 -10.69 11.28 -8.24
CA ALA A 161 -11.63 11.73 -7.21
C ALA A 161 -11.82 13.26 -7.24
N ALA A 162 -10.75 14.02 -7.51
CA ALA A 162 -10.79 15.47 -7.69
C ALA A 162 -11.33 15.95 -9.07
N GLY A 163 -11.83 15.02 -9.91
CA GLY A 163 -12.37 15.35 -11.23
C GLY A 163 -11.30 15.70 -12.28
N LYS A 164 -10.02 15.39 -12.02
CA LYS A 164 -8.87 15.70 -12.89
C LYS A 164 -8.56 14.58 -13.89
N THR A 165 -9.59 13.98 -14.48
CA THR A 165 -9.47 12.88 -15.46
C THR A 165 -8.55 13.24 -16.63
N GLY A 166 -8.55 14.51 -17.08
CA GLY A 166 -7.67 15.00 -18.14
C GLY A 166 -6.17 14.83 -17.79
N LEU A 167 -5.78 15.14 -16.55
CA LEU A 167 -4.40 14.99 -16.08
C LEU A 167 -3.99 13.50 -16.00
N VAL A 168 -4.87 12.64 -15.47
CA VAL A 168 -4.62 11.19 -15.42
C VAL A 168 -4.45 10.60 -16.81
N ASN A 169 -5.30 10.99 -17.77
CA ASN A 169 -5.20 10.56 -19.16
C ASN A 169 -3.91 11.06 -19.83
N PHE A 170 -3.49 12.29 -19.53
CA PHE A 170 -2.24 12.84 -20.04
C PHE A 170 -1.03 12.06 -19.52
N ILE A 171 -0.92 11.87 -18.19
CA ILE A 171 0.16 11.09 -17.58
C ILE A 171 0.18 9.64 -18.12
N GLY A 172 -1.00 9.01 -18.23
CA GLY A 172 -1.14 7.65 -18.73
C GLY A 172 -0.71 7.45 -20.18
N LYS A 173 -0.80 8.50 -21.03
CA LYS A 173 -0.40 8.49 -22.44
C LYS A 173 1.01 9.01 -22.67
N TYR A 174 1.60 9.68 -21.68
CA TYR A 174 2.95 10.23 -21.81
C TYR A 174 3.96 9.14 -22.16
N SER A 175 4.80 9.39 -23.17
CA SER A 175 5.91 8.52 -23.57
C SER A 175 7.26 9.13 -23.24
N VAL A 176 8.24 8.30 -22.95
CA VAL A 176 9.60 8.77 -22.61
C VAL A 176 10.17 9.57 -23.80
N GLY A 177 10.55 10.81 -23.54
CA GLY A 177 11.07 11.73 -24.56
C GLY A 177 10.02 12.63 -25.21
N ASP A 178 8.74 12.49 -24.84
CA ASP A 178 7.73 13.50 -25.20
C ASP A 178 8.03 14.81 -24.46
N ASP A 179 7.61 15.92 -25.05
CA ASP A 179 7.66 17.21 -24.37
C ASP A 179 6.65 17.23 -23.22
N MET A 180 7.08 17.73 -22.06
CA MET A 180 6.21 18.00 -20.93
C MET A 180 5.83 19.49 -20.92
N PRO A 181 4.58 19.85 -21.25
CA PRO A 181 4.16 21.24 -21.22
C PRO A 181 4.29 21.83 -19.81
N GLU A 182 4.96 22.99 -19.71
CA GLU A 182 5.24 23.63 -18.42
C GLU A 182 3.98 23.88 -17.58
N ALA A 183 2.89 24.30 -18.23
CA ALA A 183 1.62 24.54 -17.53
C ALA A 183 1.05 23.27 -16.88
N LEU A 184 1.10 22.12 -17.58
CA LEU A 184 0.64 20.84 -17.03
C LEU A 184 1.58 20.34 -15.96
N HIS A 185 2.89 20.50 -16.14
CA HIS A 185 3.88 20.15 -15.11
C HIS A 185 3.63 20.91 -13.81
N LYS A 186 3.46 22.24 -13.88
CA LYS A 186 3.14 23.08 -12.71
C LYS A 186 1.81 22.66 -12.04
N GLU A 187 0.77 22.41 -12.84
CA GLU A 187 -0.51 21.94 -12.31
C GLU A 187 -0.37 20.59 -11.59
N LEU A 188 0.34 19.64 -12.17
CA LEU A 188 0.59 18.32 -11.56
C LEU A 188 1.41 18.41 -10.29
N LEU A 189 2.42 19.30 -10.24
CA LEU A 189 3.17 19.56 -9.00
C LEU A 189 2.28 20.17 -7.90
N LEU A 190 1.35 21.05 -8.25
CA LEU A 190 0.39 21.61 -7.30
C LEU A 190 -0.52 20.50 -6.74
N TRP A 191 -1.03 19.61 -7.60
CA TRP A 191 -1.83 18.46 -7.15
C TRP A 191 -1.03 17.46 -6.32
N LEU A 192 0.24 17.25 -6.65
CA LEU A 192 1.15 16.43 -5.84
C LEU A 192 1.30 17.01 -4.43
N ARG A 193 1.54 18.33 -4.30
CA ARG A 193 1.61 18.99 -3.00
C ARG A 193 0.35 18.76 -2.17
N ARG A 194 -0.82 18.91 -2.79
CA ARG A 194 -2.11 18.64 -2.13
C ARG A 194 -2.21 17.19 -1.64
N TYR A 195 -1.84 16.24 -2.49
CA TYR A 195 -1.83 14.84 -2.11
C TYR A 195 -0.88 14.54 -0.96
N LEU A 196 0.32 15.12 -0.94
CA LEU A 196 1.29 14.91 0.15
C LEU A 196 0.72 15.27 1.52
N VAL A 197 -0.21 16.21 1.59
CA VAL A 197 -0.83 16.65 2.85
C VAL A 197 -2.18 16.01 3.12
N VAL A 198 -3.03 15.88 2.10
CA VAL A 198 -4.34 15.23 2.24
C VAL A 198 -4.21 13.72 2.34
N GLY A 199 -3.24 13.14 1.63
CA GLY A 199 -3.06 11.70 1.52
C GLY A 199 -4.10 11.03 0.63
N GLY A 200 -4.15 9.71 0.74
CA GLY A 200 -5.06 8.84 0.00
C GLY A 200 -6.17 8.19 0.86
N MET A 201 -6.34 8.57 2.12
CA MET A 201 -7.43 8.02 2.93
C MET A 201 -8.79 8.50 2.41
N PRO A 202 -9.72 7.58 2.05
CA PRO A 202 -10.96 7.96 1.35
C PRO A 202 -11.80 9.03 2.05
N ALA A 203 -11.89 9.00 3.38
CA ALA A 203 -12.65 9.99 4.15
C ALA A 203 -11.99 11.38 4.05
N ALA A 204 -10.66 11.45 4.24
CA ALA A 204 -9.92 12.70 4.12
C ALA A 204 -9.97 13.28 2.70
N VAL A 205 -9.81 12.42 1.67
CA VAL A 205 -9.93 12.85 0.25
C VAL A 205 -11.34 13.37 -0.05
N LYS A 206 -12.38 12.70 0.45
CA LYS A 206 -13.77 13.14 0.28
C LYS A 206 -13.98 14.49 0.94
N ALA A 207 -13.60 14.66 2.19
CA ALA A 207 -13.73 15.90 2.93
C ALA A 207 -12.97 17.05 2.23
N TYR A 208 -11.75 16.77 1.74
CA TYR A 208 -10.97 17.73 0.96
C TYR A 208 -11.71 18.25 -0.28
N ILE A 209 -12.34 17.35 -1.04
CA ILE A 209 -13.02 17.69 -2.30
C ILE A 209 -14.33 18.45 -2.03
N GLU A 210 -15.08 18.06 -1.01
CA GLU A 210 -16.41 18.61 -0.70
C GLU A 210 -16.33 19.92 0.11
N SER A 211 -15.38 20.05 1.03
CA SER A 211 -15.35 21.10 2.05
C SER A 211 -13.99 21.79 2.21
N GLY A 212 -12.95 21.26 1.58
CA GLY A 212 -11.61 21.83 1.63
C GLY A 212 -10.73 21.17 2.71
N LEU A 213 -9.67 21.87 3.02
CA LEU A 213 -8.54 21.28 3.72
C LEU A 213 -8.74 21.08 5.21
N ASP A 214 -9.36 22.07 5.88
CA ASP A 214 -9.60 21.99 7.32
C ASP A 214 -10.44 20.75 7.67
N ASP A 215 -11.45 20.43 6.84
CA ASP A 215 -12.27 19.25 7.05
C ASP A 215 -11.49 17.97 6.73
N ALA A 216 -10.60 17.97 5.73
CA ALA A 216 -9.69 16.85 5.50
C ALA A 216 -8.77 16.58 6.71
N GLN A 217 -8.24 17.62 7.34
CA GLN A 217 -7.41 17.50 8.55
C GLN A 217 -8.19 16.99 9.76
N ARG A 218 -9.46 17.39 9.91
CA ARG A 218 -10.35 16.82 10.93
C ARG A 218 -10.58 15.34 10.72
N GLU A 219 -10.79 14.92 9.47
CA GLU A 219 -10.91 13.49 9.13
C GLU A 219 -9.63 12.72 9.39
N GLN A 220 -8.46 13.30 9.08
CA GLN A 220 -7.16 12.68 9.40
C GLN A 220 -7.00 12.48 10.92
N GLU A 221 -7.32 13.47 11.73
CA GLU A 221 -7.30 13.35 13.20
C GLU A 221 -8.27 12.26 13.67
N ALA A 222 -9.49 12.22 13.14
CA ALA A 222 -10.47 11.19 13.47
C ALA A 222 -9.99 9.77 13.09
N ILE A 223 -9.31 9.63 11.96
CA ILE A 223 -8.70 8.36 11.53
C ILE A 223 -7.60 7.93 12.49
N LEU A 224 -6.65 8.84 12.83
CA LEU A 224 -5.56 8.55 13.77
C LEU A 224 -6.09 8.19 15.16
N SER A 225 -7.08 8.94 15.66
CA SER A 225 -7.77 8.63 16.92
C SER A 225 -8.44 7.26 16.88
N THR A 226 -9.11 6.90 15.78
CA THR A 226 -9.72 5.57 15.61
C THR A 226 -8.68 4.46 15.69
N TYR A 227 -7.51 4.62 15.06
CA TYR A 227 -6.44 3.63 15.17
C TYR A 227 -5.93 3.50 16.61
N HIS A 228 -5.76 4.63 17.29
CA HIS A 228 -5.38 4.63 18.70
C HIS A 228 -6.38 3.88 19.59
N ASP A 229 -7.68 4.14 19.40
CA ASP A 229 -8.75 3.49 20.16
C ASP A 229 -8.87 1.99 19.88
N ASP A 230 -8.37 1.52 18.73
CA ASP A 230 -8.33 0.09 18.38
C ASP A 230 -7.14 -0.66 19.00
N PHE A 231 -6.12 0.02 19.53
CA PHE A 231 -4.94 -0.67 20.08
C PHE A 231 -5.25 -1.70 21.17
N PRO A 232 -6.23 -1.52 22.06
CA PRO A 232 -6.63 -2.56 23.01
C PRO A 232 -7.12 -3.85 22.33
N LYS A 233 -7.67 -3.77 21.11
CA LYS A 233 -8.10 -4.94 20.32
C LYS A 233 -6.91 -5.72 19.73
N TYR A 234 -5.76 -5.08 19.56
CA TYR A 234 -4.54 -5.69 18.99
C TYR A 234 -3.72 -6.47 20.04
N GLY A 235 -4.13 -6.46 21.33
CA GLY A 235 -3.45 -7.19 22.37
C GLY A 235 -3.92 -6.86 23.79
N ARG A 236 -3.21 -7.40 24.80
CA ARG A 236 -3.48 -7.07 26.20
C ARG A 236 -3.21 -5.59 26.48
N ARG A 237 -3.89 -5.00 27.49
CA ARG A 237 -3.80 -3.57 27.86
C ARG A 237 -2.37 -3.04 28.00
N ALA A 238 -1.46 -3.81 28.61
CA ALA A 238 -0.03 -3.45 28.73
C ALA A 238 0.70 -3.30 27.36
N ASN A 239 0.16 -3.87 26.28
CA ASN A 239 0.70 -3.74 24.95
C ASN A 239 0.18 -2.50 24.21
N ALA A 240 -0.95 -1.91 24.61
CA ALA A 240 -1.53 -0.73 23.97
C ALA A 240 -0.61 0.49 24.09
N GLU A 241 0.05 0.68 25.22
CA GLU A 241 1.02 1.76 25.44
C GLU A 241 2.25 1.62 24.52
N LEU A 242 2.74 0.39 24.31
CA LEU A 242 3.85 0.14 23.39
C LEU A 242 3.44 0.36 21.93
N LEU A 243 2.22 -0.05 21.57
CA LEU A 243 1.67 0.22 20.24
C LEU A 243 1.57 1.72 19.98
N GLN A 244 1.08 2.49 20.98
CA GLN A 244 1.00 3.94 20.88
C GLN A 244 2.38 4.58 20.70
N LYS A 245 3.38 4.18 21.50
CA LYS A 245 4.75 4.69 21.37
C LYS A 245 5.33 4.46 19.98
N VAL A 246 5.18 3.24 19.44
CA VAL A 246 5.64 2.91 18.11
C VAL A 246 4.87 3.70 17.05
N PHE A 247 3.55 3.75 17.14
CA PHE A 247 2.67 4.46 16.21
C PHE A 247 3.04 5.95 16.10
N LEU A 248 3.21 6.65 17.21
CA LEU A 248 3.56 8.05 17.25
C LEU A 248 5.02 8.33 16.81
N SER A 249 5.91 7.35 16.95
CA SER A 249 7.32 7.49 16.59
C SER A 249 7.61 7.24 15.11
N VAL A 250 6.86 6.38 14.44
CA VAL A 250 7.14 6.00 13.04
C VAL A 250 7.14 7.20 12.10
N PRO A 251 6.17 8.14 12.12
CA PRO A 251 6.18 9.29 11.22
C PRO A 251 7.45 10.16 11.32
N SER A 252 8.09 10.22 12.48
CA SER A 252 9.35 10.96 12.68
C SER A 252 10.60 10.18 12.27
N GLN A 253 10.48 8.90 11.94
CA GLN A 253 11.59 8.02 11.54
C GLN A 253 11.49 7.57 10.07
N LEU A 254 10.63 8.17 9.28
CA LEU A 254 10.51 7.90 7.84
C LEU A 254 11.84 8.16 7.13
N GLY A 255 12.06 7.46 6.02
CA GLY A 255 13.26 7.61 5.21
C GLY A 255 14.55 7.09 5.85
N ARG A 256 14.51 6.53 7.06
CA ARG A 256 15.68 6.06 7.80
C ARG A 256 15.51 4.63 8.29
N LYS A 257 16.64 3.93 8.48
CA LYS A 257 16.63 2.62 9.16
C LYS A 257 16.00 2.77 10.55
N LEU A 258 14.99 1.93 10.84
CA LEU A 258 14.32 1.96 12.14
C LEU A 258 15.27 1.52 13.25
N ILE A 259 15.40 2.34 14.27
CA ILE A 259 16.19 2.08 15.47
C ILE A 259 15.25 2.09 16.68
N TYR A 260 14.99 0.93 17.25
CA TYR A 260 14.01 0.78 18.33
C TYR A 260 14.38 1.60 19.60
N SER A 261 15.67 1.74 19.91
CA SER A 261 16.11 2.58 21.04
C SER A 261 15.80 4.07 20.87
N HIS A 262 15.53 4.52 19.65
CA HIS A 262 15.09 5.91 19.40
C HIS A 262 13.59 6.09 19.67
N ILE A 263 12.80 5.00 19.71
CA ILE A 263 11.39 5.04 20.09
C ILE A 263 11.26 5.24 21.60
N ASP A 264 11.90 4.37 22.37
CA ASP A 264 11.94 4.45 23.83
C ASP A 264 13.18 3.72 24.37
N PRO A 265 14.20 4.47 24.88
CA PRO A 265 15.40 3.85 25.43
C PRO A 265 15.16 3.00 26.68
N GLY A 266 14.04 3.22 27.40
CA GLY A 266 13.65 2.48 28.60
C GLY A 266 12.99 1.14 28.32
N VAL A 267 12.66 0.83 27.05
CA VAL A 267 11.96 -0.40 26.66
C VAL A 267 12.89 -1.30 25.85
N LYS A 268 12.81 -2.61 26.12
CA LYS A 268 13.59 -3.60 25.37
C LYS A 268 13.19 -3.60 23.89
N SER A 269 14.18 -3.56 22.99
CA SER A 269 13.97 -3.56 21.53
C SER A 269 13.07 -4.71 21.04
N ASN A 270 13.10 -5.87 21.68
CA ASN A 270 12.23 -7.01 21.34
C ASN A 270 10.74 -6.72 21.60
N GLU A 271 10.41 -5.93 22.63
CA GLU A 271 9.02 -5.57 22.94
C GLU A 271 8.50 -4.55 21.94
N LEU A 272 9.31 -3.55 21.59
CA LEU A 272 9.01 -2.57 20.54
C LEU A 272 8.90 -3.22 19.15
N SER A 273 9.75 -4.20 18.84
CA SER A 273 9.66 -4.99 17.61
C SER A 273 8.35 -5.77 17.50
N LYS A 274 7.88 -6.36 18.61
CA LYS A 274 6.58 -7.04 18.66
C LYS A 274 5.42 -6.05 18.47
N ALA A 275 5.53 -4.85 19.06
CA ALA A 275 4.53 -3.81 18.86
C ALA A 275 4.51 -3.33 17.41
N PHE A 276 5.67 -3.10 16.79
CA PHE A 276 5.77 -2.77 15.36
C PHE A 276 5.12 -3.86 14.49
N SER A 277 5.44 -5.14 14.74
CA SER A 277 4.86 -6.26 13.97
C SER A 277 3.33 -6.35 14.11
N ARG A 278 2.76 -5.92 15.22
CA ARG A 278 1.30 -5.82 15.36
C ARG A 278 0.71 -4.68 14.53
N LEU A 279 1.34 -3.51 14.52
CA LEU A 279 0.91 -2.41 13.63
C LEU A 279 1.07 -2.79 12.15
N GLU A 280 2.10 -3.57 11.81
CA GLU A 280 2.29 -4.14 10.48
C GLU A 280 1.16 -5.11 10.09
N LEU A 281 0.72 -5.97 11.02
CA LEU A 281 -0.47 -6.81 10.81
C LEU A 281 -1.74 -5.99 10.61
N ALA A 282 -1.89 -4.87 11.32
CA ALA A 282 -3.00 -3.94 11.11
C ALA A 282 -2.88 -3.12 9.81
N ARG A 283 -1.77 -3.25 9.09
CA ARG A 283 -1.45 -2.44 7.90
C ARG A 283 -1.38 -0.94 8.16
N ILE A 284 -1.04 -0.55 9.39
CA ILE A 284 -0.85 0.86 9.78
C ILE A 284 0.58 1.29 9.49
N VAL A 285 1.52 0.35 9.56
CA VAL A 285 2.92 0.51 9.18
C VAL A 285 3.33 -0.66 8.30
N ASP A 286 4.28 -0.43 7.42
CA ASP A 286 4.89 -1.47 6.58
C ASP A 286 6.43 -1.33 6.63
N LYS A 287 7.12 -2.33 6.09
CA LYS A 287 8.59 -2.38 6.02
C LYS A 287 9.07 -2.24 4.59
N VAL A 288 10.02 -1.34 4.39
CA VAL A 288 10.91 -1.38 3.23
C VAL A 288 12.12 -2.20 3.63
N CYS A 289 12.12 -3.48 3.31
CA CYS A 289 13.15 -4.40 3.77
C CYS A 289 14.48 -4.17 3.01
N HIS A 290 15.60 -4.16 3.74
CA HIS A 290 16.89 -4.22 3.09
C HIS A 290 17.03 -5.53 2.31
N THR A 291 17.57 -5.46 1.09
CA THR A 291 17.94 -6.62 0.28
C THR A 291 19.39 -6.52 -0.17
N SER A 292 20.12 -7.63 -0.15
CA SER A 292 21.47 -7.65 -0.69
C SER A 292 21.52 -7.43 -2.20
N ALA A 293 20.39 -7.60 -2.91
CA ALA A 293 20.23 -7.34 -4.36
C ALA A 293 21.31 -8.01 -5.24
N ASN A 294 21.74 -9.24 -4.88
CA ASN A 294 22.75 -10.01 -5.63
C ASN A 294 22.14 -10.92 -6.72
N GLY A 295 20.83 -10.85 -6.91
CA GLY A 295 20.12 -11.67 -7.89
C GLY A 295 18.60 -11.62 -7.66
N ILE A 296 17.86 -12.29 -8.52
CA ILE A 296 16.39 -12.39 -8.48
C ILE A 296 15.97 -13.77 -7.96
N PRO A 297 14.82 -13.84 -7.25
CA PRO A 297 13.97 -12.73 -6.81
C PRO A 297 14.60 -11.91 -5.66
N ILE A 298 14.49 -10.59 -5.72
CA ILE A 298 15.12 -9.69 -4.72
C ILE A 298 14.61 -9.94 -3.29
N GLY A 299 13.38 -10.39 -3.14
CA GLY A 299 12.78 -10.72 -1.86
C GLY A 299 13.42 -11.94 -1.17
N ALA A 300 14.08 -12.84 -1.91
CA ALA A 300 14.77 -14.00 -1.33
C ALA A 300 15.98 -13.61 -0.46
N GLN A 301 16.50 -12.40 -0.64
CA GLN A 301 17.65 -11.85 0.07
C GLN A 301 17.25 -10.70 1.01
N ALA A 302 15.96 -10.56 1.29
CA ALA A 302 15.44 -9.50 2.15
C ALA A 302 15.72 -9.79 3.63
N SER A 303 16.18 -8.78 4.35
CA SER A 303 16.40 -8.83 5.79
C SER A 303 15.12 -8.55 6.55
N ALA A 304 14.72 -9.44 7.45
CA ALA A 304 13.60 -9.18 8.35
C ALA A 304 13.93 -8.18 9.48
N ARG A 305 15.24 -7.91 9.70
CA ARG A 305 15.72 -7.08 10.82
C ARG A 305 16.15 -5.68 10.41
N GLU A 306 16.52 -5.51 9.16
CA GLU A 306 17.01 -4.25 8.63
C GLU A 306 16.02 -3.71 7.62
N PHE A 307 15.35 -2.61 7.98
CA PHE A 307 14.32 -2.01 7.16
C PHE A 307 14.14 -0.52 7.50
N LYS A 308 13.55 0.21 6.56
CA LYS A 308 12.96 1.52 6.81
C LYS A 308 11.46 1.35 7.06
N PRO A 309 10.86 2.09 8.00
CA PRO A 309 9.41 2.05 8.17
C PRO A 309 8.72 2.87 7.09
N LEU A 310 7.54 2.41 6.67
CA LEU A 310 6.54 3.20 5.97
C LEU A 310 5.32 3.35 6.87
N PHE A 311 4.71 4.53 6.86
CA PHE A 311 3.40 4.72 7.43
C PHE A 311 2.31 4.39 6.40
N LEU A 312 1.11 4.06 6.84
CA LEU A 312 0.00 3.68 5.95
C LEU A 312 -0.23 4.69 4.81
N ASP A 313 -0.16 5.97 5.14
CA ASP A 313 -0.52 7.06 4.24
C ASP A 313 0.32 8.31 4.51
N VAL A 314 0.75 8.98 3.45
CA VAL A 314 1.61 10.17 3.55
C VAL A 314 0.89 11.34 4.23
N GLY A 315 -0.39 11.54 3.96
CA GLY A 315 -1.17 12.61 4.60
C GLY A 315 -1.33 12.40 6.09
N LEU A 316 -1.63 11.15 6.51
CA LEU A 316 -1.67 10.79 7.93
C LEU A 316 -0.29 10.95 8.60
N ALA A 317 0.80 10.60 7.90
CA ALA A 317 2.16 10.79 8.41
C ALA A 317 2.48 12.28 8.60
N CYS A 318 2.14 13.13 7.62
CA CYS A 318 2.30 14.57 7.70
C CYS A 318 1.51 15.16 8.87
N HIS A 319 0.24 14.77 9.01
CA HIS A 319 -0.62 15.23 10.10
C HIS A 319 -0.07 14.82 11.49
N ALA A 320 0.41 13.58 11.63
CA ALA A 320 0.96 13.05 12.87
C ALA A 320 2.24 13.79 13.36
N VAL A 321 3.02 14.36 12.43
CA VAL A 321 4.19 15.20 12.78
C VAL A 321 3.87 16.70 12.85
N GLY A 322 2.58 17.07 12.76
CA GLY A 322 2.11 18.45 12.91
C GLY A 322 2.31 19.32 11.67
N LEU A 323 2.56 18.75 10.50
CA LEU A 323 2.60 19.49 9.24
C LEU A 323 1.20 19.93 8.84
N ARG A 324 1.00 21.23 8.67
CA ARG A 324 -0.26 21.83 8.23
C ARG A 324 -0.09 22.36 6.81
N LEU A 325 -1.19 22.47 6.09
CA LEU A 325 -1.16 22.91 4.70
C LEU A 325 -0.98 24.42 4.57
N ASP A 326 -1.38 25.20 5.56
CA ASP A 326 -1.09 26.63 5.58
C ASP A 326 0.41 26.88 5.43
N ASP A 327 1.22 25.93 5.94
CA ASP A 327 2.66 25.89 5.74
C ASP A 327 3.09 25.55 4.29
N PHE A 328 2.17 25.09 3.41
CA PHE A 328 2.49 24.51 2.08
C PHE A 328 1.93 25.27 0.88
N MET A 329 0.91 26.12 1.06
CA MET A 329 0.16 26.68 -0.08
C MET A 329 0.72 28.00 -0.59
N ASP A 330 1.41 28.79 0.22
CA ASP A 330 1.76 30.17 -0.11
C ASP A 330 3.17 30.38 -0.65
N ASP A 331 4.04 29.34 -0.69
CA ASP A 331 5.42 29.55 -1.13
C ASP A 331 5.93 28.41 -2.04
N GLU A 332 6.31 28.76 -3.28
CA GLU A 332 7.06 27.85 -4.17
C GLU A 332 8.40 27.40 -3.57
N SER A 333 8.88 28.12 -2.56
CA SER A 333 10.16 27.93 -1.90
C SER A 333 10.09 27.08 -0.63
N LEU A 334 8.93 26.57 -0.24
CA LEU A 334 8.76 25.94 1.07
C LEU A 334 9.78 24.84 1.34
N MET A 335 10.78 25.20 2.13
CA MET A 335 11.77 24.28 2.66
C MET A 335 11.16 23.57 3.89
N LEU A 336 10.41 22.49 3.61
CA LEU A 336 9.95 21.62 4.69
C LEU A 336 11.15 20.99 5.39
N ALA A 337 11.22 21.15 6.68
CA ALA A 337 11.95 20.19 7.50
C ALA A 337 11.38 18.79 7.18
N ASN A 338 12.22 17.81 6.86
CA ASN A 338 11.84 16.45 6.44
C ASN A 338 11.20 16.32 5.05
N LYS A 339 11.41 17.26 4.14
CA LYS A 339 10.90 17.17 2.77
C LYS A 339 11.34 15.88 2.04
N GLY A 340 12.57 15.45 2.27
CA GLY A 340 13.12 14.21 1.70
C GLY A 340 12.35 12.98 2.16
N GLU A 341 12.15 12.85 3.45
CA GLU A 341 11.50 11.71 4.08
C GLU A 341 10.02 11.59 3.68
N ILE A 342 9.31 12.71 3.51
CA ILE A 342 7.93 12.73 3.02
C ILE A 342 7.87 12.30 1.55
N CYS A 343 8.79 12.75 0.71
CA CYS A 343 8.89 12.33 -0.68
C CYS A 343 9.22 10.84 -0.79
N GLU A 344 10.12 10.32 0.06
CA GLU A 344 10.39 8.90 0.16
C GLU A 344 9.13 8.14 0.59
N GLN A 345 8.43 8.59 1.63
CA GLN A 345 7.16 8.00 2.07
C GLN A 345 6.15 7.92 0.93
N PHE A 346 5.97 9.01 0.17
CA PHE A 346 5.07 9.04 -0.98
C PHE A 346 5.46 8.01 -2.04
N VAL A 347 6.72 7.98 -2.46
CA VAL A 347 7.18 7.01 -3.45
C VAL A 347 7.06 5.58 -2.89
N GLY A 348 7.46 5.37 -1.66
CA GLY A 348 7.43 4.06 -1.00
C GLY A 348 6.05 3.45 -0.88
N GLN A 349 5.04 4.23 -0.47
CA GLN A 349 3.67 3.72 -0.38
C GLN A 349 3.10 3.31 -1.75
N HIS A 350 3.49 4.00 -2.84
CA HIS A 350 3.07 3.60 -4.19
C HIS A 350 3.83 2.37 -4.68
N LEU A 351 5.13 2.26 -4.38
CA LEU A 351 5.94 1.09 -4.74
C LEU A 351 5.50 -0.17 -3.98
N LEU A 352 5.10 -0.02 -2.71
CA LEU A 352 4.61 -1.11 -1.86
C LEU A 352 3.45 -1.88 -2.52
N TYR A 353 2.53 -1.16 -3.14
CA TYR A 353 1.36 -1.73 -3.83
C TYR A 353 1.52 -1.80 -5.35
N SER A 354 2.73 -1.63 -5.86
CA SER A 354 2.99 -1.70 -7.31
C SER A 354 3.03 -3.13 -7.86
N GLY A 355 3.00 -4.17 -7.02
CA GLY A 355 2.88 -5.57 -7.39
C GLY A 355 1.54 -5.89 -8.07
N ARG A 356 1.26 -7.17 -8.23
CA ARG A 356 -0.06 -7.62 -8.65
C ARG A 356 -1.01 -7.56 -7.45
N GLU A 357 -2.28 -7.28 -7.69
CA GLU A 357 -3.29 -7.08 -6.66
C GLU A 357 -3.51 -8.28 -5.73
N TYR A 358 -3.10 -9.47 -6.16
CA TYR A 358 -3.16 -10.71 -5.37
C TYR A 358 -1.84 -11.06 -4.67
N GLU A 359 -0.78 -10.30 -4.92
CA GLU A 359 0.50 -10.48 -4.25
C GLU A 359 0.53 -9.66 -2.95
N ALA A 360 1.12 -10.24 -1.90
CA ALA A 360 1.32 -9.49 -0.66
C ALA A 360 2.20 -8.26 -0.93
N PRO A 361 1.79 -7.06 -0.48
CA PRO A 361 2.58 -5.85 -0.67
C PRO A 361 3.98 -6.00 -0.10
N ALA A 362 4.99 -5.61 -0.89
CA ALA A 362 6.39 -5.68 -0.50
C ALA A 362 7.21 -4.55 -1.15
N ALA A 363 8.08 -3.93 -0.37
CA ALA A 363 9.02 -2.92 -0.84
C ALA A 363 10.42 -3.21 -0.31
N TYR A 364 11.43 -2.84 -1.10
CA TYR A 364 12.81 -3.14 -0.79
C TYR A 364 13.68 -1.90 -0.94
N CYS A 365 14.71 -1.80 -0.09
CA CYS A 365 15.79 -0.83 -0.18
C CYS A 365 17.14 -1.55 -0.17
N TRP A 366 18.20 -0.81 -0.44
CA TRP A 366 19.54 -1.35 -0.30
C TRP A 366 20.38 -0.45 0.59
N MET A 367 21.10 -1.07 1.54
CA MET A 367 22.04 -0.42 2.44
C MET A 367 23.37 -1.16 2.37
N ARG A 368 24.47 -0.45 2.33
CA ARG A 368 25.79 -1.09 2.31
C ARG A 368 26.10 -1.73 3.66
N GLU A 369 26.43 -3.00 3.67
CA GLU A 369 26.72 -3.80 4.88
C GLU A 369 28.11 -3.54 5.50
N ALA A 370 28.91 -2.60 4.98
CA ALA A 370 30.25 -2.33 5.49
C ALA A 370 30.22 -1.43 6.72
N ARG A 371 31.04 -1.74 7.74
CA ARG A 371 31.28 -0.85 8.90
C ARG A 371 31.72 0.53 8.40
N ASN A 372 31.12 1.60 8.91
CA ASN A 372 31.40 3.00 8.54
C ASN A 372 30.98 3.41 7.11
N SER A 373 30.05 2.73 6.48
CA SER A 373 29.45 3.16 5.22
C SER A 373 28.03 3.63 5.42
N SER A 374 27.70 4.80 4.88
CA SER A 374 26.36 5.36 4.83
C SER A 374 25.74 5.27 3.44
N ALA A 375 26.29 4.45 2.52
CA ALA A 375 25.74 4.31 1.19
C ALA A 375 24.41 3.56 1.24
N GLU A 376 23.39 4.17 0.68
CA GLU A 376 22.00 3.69 0.69
C GLU A 376 21.34 4.04 -0.63
N VAL A 377 20.45 3.16 -1.11
CA VAL A 377 19.52 3.39 -2.22
C VAL A 377 18.10 3.28 -1.66
N ASP A 378 17.31 4.32 -1.89
CA ASP A 378 16.00 4.48 -1.24
C ASP A 378 15.08 3.31 -1.52
N TYR A 379 15.00 2.86 -2.78
CA TYR A 379 14.23 1.68 -3.17
C TYR A 379 14.97 0.86 -4.22
N VAL A 380 14.66 -0.43 -4.22
CA VAL A 380 15.12 -1.37 -5.25
C VAL A 380 13.92 -2.13 -5.77
N ILE A 381 13.71 -2.12 -7.07
CA ILE A 381 12.63 -2.84 -7.72
C ILE A 381 13.16 -3.92 -8.66
N GLN A 382 12.39 -4.99 -8.80
CA GLN A 382 12.64 -6.03 -9.79
C GLN A 382 11.71 -5.88 -10.97
N MET A 383 12.26 -5.87 -12.19
CA MET A 383 11.49 -5.86 -13.43
C MET A 383 12.06 -6.89 -14.42
N GLY A 384 11.34 -8.00 -14.58
CA GLY A 384 11.87 -9.13 -15.36
C GLY A 384 13.13 -9.71 -14.70
N GLY A 385 14.22 -9.74 -15.45
CA GLY A 385 15.54 -10.17 -14.96
C GLY A 385 16.39 -9.07 -14.31
N ASP A 386 15.90 -7.82 -14.29
CA ASP A 386 16.69 -6.66 -13.89
C ASP A 386 16.39 -6.24 -12.46
N ILE A 387 17.44 -5.80 -11.78
CA ILE A 387 17.39 -5.14 -10.47
C ILE A 387 17.67 -3.66 -10.70
N ILE A 388 16.65 -2.82 -10.44
CA ILE A 388 16.70 -1.39 -10.76
C ILE A 388 16.67 -0.59 -9.45
N PRO A 389 17.73 0.17 -9.16
CA PRO A 389 17.74 1.10 -8.05
C PRO A 389 16.88 2.32 -8.37
N VAL A 390 16.17 2.80 -7.36
CA VAL A 390 15.30 3.98 -7.42
C VAL A 390 15.71 4.94 -6.33
N GLU A 391 16.09 6.14 -6.72
CA GLU A 391 16.49 7.22 -5.82
C GLU A 391 15.42 8.30 -5.79
N VAL A 392 15.15 8.88 -4.62
CA VAL A 392 14.16 9.94 -4.42
C VAL A 392 14.87 11.23 -4.01
N LYS A 393 14.62 12.31 -4.74
CA LYS A 393 15.21 13.62 -4.47
C LYS A 393 14.14 14.69 -4.40
N SER A 394 14.02 15.34 -3.26
CA SER A 394 13.04 16.41 -3.02
C SER A 394 13.45 17.77 -3.59
N GLY A 395 14.71 17.94 -4.02
CA GLY A 395 15.26 19.19 -4.55
C GLY A 395 16.13 18.97 -5.80
N ALA A 396 16.52 20.09 -6.45
CA ALA A 396 17.35 20.08 -7.66
C ALA A 396 18.80 19.59 -7.39
N THR A 397 19.29 19.67 -6.16
CA THR A 397 20.66 19.31 -5.78
C THR A 397 20.67 18.05 -4.93
N GLY A 398 21.32 17.02 -5.39
CA GLY A 398 21.51 15.76 -4.63
C GLY A 398 22.60 14.91 -5.25
N SER A 399 23.54 14.42 -4.44
CA SER A 399 24.59 13.54 -4.90
C SER A 399 24.03 12.15 -5.17
N LEU A 400 24.32 11.57 -6.33
CA LEU A 400 23.97 10.19 -6.70
C LEU A 400 25.10 9.20 -6.35
N LYS A 401 26.01 9.55 -5.42
CA LYS A 401 27.20 8.72 -5.10
C LYS A 401 26.83 7.32 -4.61
N SER A 402 25.78 7.21 -3.78
CA SER A 402 25.30 5.91 -3.29
C SER A 402 24.67 5.09 -4.42
N LEU A 403 23.90 5.73 -5.29
CA LEU A 403 23.34 5.11 -6.49
C LEU A 403 24.46 4.59 -7.41
N ASN A 404 25.47 5.42 -7.70
CA ASN A 404 26.62 5.04 -8.52
C ASN A 404 27.40 3.87 -7.90
N PHE A 405 27.52 3.86 -6.57
CA PHE A 405 28.14 2.75 -5.85
C PHE A 405 27.35 1.44 -6.03
N PHE A 406 26.03 1.50 -5.87
CA PHE A 406 25.16 0.34 -6.10
C PHE A 406 25.30 -0.19 -7.54
N LEU A 407 25.22 0.69 -8.54
CA LEU A 407 25.31 0.34 -9.95
C LEU A 407 26.63 -0.40 -10.27
N ASN A 408 27.75 0.10 -9.74
CA ASN A 408 29.06 -0.57 -9.88
C ASN A 408 29.08 -1.93 -9.19
N GLU A 409 28.58 -2.02 -7.96
CA GLU A 409 28.62 -3.24 -7.16
C GLU A 409 27.69 -4.32 -7.71
N LYS A 410 26.52 -3.94 -8.17
CA LYS A 410 25.50 -4.87 -8.68
C LYS A 410 25.54 -5.05 -10.20
N LYS A 411 26.46 -4.34 -10.89
CA LYS A 411 26.60 -4.36 -12.35
C LYS A 411 25.29 -4.04 -13.07
N SER A 412 24.52 -3.10 -12.51
CA SER A 412 23.28 -2.60 -13.11
C SER A 412 23.61 -1.43 -14.03
N ASP A 413 22.98 -1.39 -15.20
CA ASP A 413 23.17 -0.39 -16.26
C ASP A 413 22.01 0.59 -16.39
N PHE A 414 21.01 0.48 -15.49
CA PHE A 414 19.82 1.31 -15.51
C PHE A 414 19.43 1.73 -14.09
N ALA A 415 19.03 2.99 -13.95
CA ALA A 415 18.54 3.54 -12.69
C ALA A 415 17.35 4.46 -12.91
N VAL A 416 16.55 4.63 -11.87
CA VAL A 416 15.45 5.60 -11.82
C VAL A 416 15.73 6.64 -10.75
N ARG A 417 15.39 7.88 -11.05
CA ARG A 417 15.36 8.96 -10.06
C ARG A 417 13.98 9.63 -10.08
N PHE A 418 13.35 9.71 -8.93
CA PHE A 418 12.20 10.58 -8.71
C PHE A 418 12.66 11.95 -8.21
N ASN A 419 12.12 13.02 -8.79
CA ASN A 419 12.40 14.41 -8.41
C ASN A 419 11.19 15.31 -8.68
N MET A 420 11.38 16.61 -8.69
CA MET A 420 10.34 17.60 -9.04
C MET A 420 10.52 18.19 -10.42
N ASP A 421 11.53 17.78 -11.18
CA ASP A 421 11.82 18.29 -12.53
C ASP A 421 10.96 17.57 -13.58
N VAL A 422 10.94 18.11 -14.80
CA VAL A 422 10.30 17.45 -15.95
C VAL A 422 10.94 16.09 -16.25
N PRO A 423 10.18 15.13 -16.84
CA PRO A 423 10.72 13.82 -17.18
C PRO A 423 11.92 13.93 -18.11
N SER A 424 12.93 13.11 -17.89
CA SER A 424 14.10 13.03 -18.77
C SER A 424 14.73 11.64 -18.77
N LEU A 425 15.32 11.28 -19.92
CA LEU A 425 16.12 10.09 -20.07
C LEU A 425 17.54 10.50 -20.48
N LEU A 426 18.52 10.15 -19.65
CA LEU A 426 19.92 10.34 -19.96
C LEU A 426 20.55 8.98 -20.29
N PRO A 427 20.68 8.60 -21.55
CA PRO A 427 21.29 7.35 -21.94
C PRO A 427 22.80 7.43 -21.76
N ASN A 428 23.41 6.32 -21.34
CA ASN A 428 24.87 6.21 -21.23
C ASN A 428 25.55 7.29 -20.38
N ALA A 429 24.92 7.70 -19.28
CA ALA A 429 25.53 8.61 -18.32
C ALA A 429 26.83 8.00 -17.76
N GLU A 430 27.91 8.79 -17.72
CA GLU A 430 29.15 8.42 -17.06
C GLU A 430 29.27 9.15 -15.73
N ALA A 431 29.51 8.41 -14.69
CA ALA A 431 29.66 8.95 -13.34
C ALA A 431 30.75 8.17 -12.56
N ALA A 432 31.16 8.72 -11.42
CA ALA A 432 32.03 8.03 -10.49
C ALA A 432 31.30 7.76 -9.17
N ASP A 433 31.57 6.61 -8.56
CA ASP A 433 31.09 6.28 -7.23
C ASP A 433 31.91 6.96 -6.12
N SER A 434 31.57 6.68 -4.86
CA SER A 434 32.29 7.23 -3.71
C SER A 434 33.74 6.74 -3.56
N LEU A 435 34.15 5.71 -4.31
CA LEU A 435 35.50 5.19 -4.38
C LEU A 435 36.27 5.62 -5.64
N GLY A 436 35.67 6.52 -6.47
CA GLY A 436 36.26 6.99 -7.71
C GLY A 436 36.15 6.00 -8.88
N ARG A 437 35.44 4.88 -8.73
CA ARG A 437 35.25 3.89 -9.81
C ARG A 437 34.21 4.44 -10.79
N LYS A 438 34.54 4.42 -12.08
CA LYS A 438 33.65 4.85 -13.16
C LYS A 438 32.52 3.84 -13.34
N CYS A 439 31.30 4.32 -13.53
CA CYS A 439 30.13 3.55 -13.95
C CYS A 439 29.46 4.22 -15.15
N ARG A 440 28.90 3.42 -16.03
CA ARG A 440 28.11 3.85 -17.17
C ARG A 440 26.72 3.23 -17.07
N TYR A 441 25.70 4.04 -17.15
CA TYR A 441 24.30 3.59 -16.98
C TYR A 441 23.34 4.56 -17.65
N SER A 442 22.10 4.13 -17.86
CA SER A 442 21.01 5.01 -18.29
C SER A 442 20.19 5.47 -17.08
N LEU A 443 19.95 6.76 -16.98
CA LEU A 443 19.17 7.37 -15.90
C LEU A 443 17.83 7.86 -16.42
N LEU A 444 16.74 7.24 -15.96
CA LEU A 444 15.39 7.75 -16.15
C LEU A 444 15.02 8.62 -14.96
N SER A 445 14.84 9.92 -15.18
CA SER A 445 14.37 10.87 -14.18
C SER A 445 12.89 11.15 -14.42
N LEU A 446 12.07 10.96 -13.39
CA LEU A 446 10.63 11.14 -13.43
C LEU A 446 10.19 12.10 -12.33
N PRO A 447 9.28 13.03 -12.61
CA PRO A 447 8.59 13.75 -11.56
C PRO A 447 7.76 12.77 -10.70
N MET A 448 7.68 13.04 -9.39
CA MET A 448 7.04 12.13 -8.43
C MET A 448 5.60 11.82 -8.80
N TYR A 449 4.86 12.76 -9.40
CA TYR A 449 3.48 12.52 -9.84
C TYR A 449 3.34 11.43 -10.93
N MET A 450 4.45 10.95 -11.51
CA MET A 450 4.47 9.82 -12.44
C MET A 450 4.73 8.46 -11.77
N VAL A 451 4.76 8.39 -10.44
CA VAL A 451 5.08 7.16 -9.71
C VAL A 451 4.18 5.98 -10.10
N CYS A 452 2.89 6.21 -10.35
CA CYS A 452 1.95 5.18 -10.80
C CYS A 452 2.28 4.63 -12.19
N GLN A 453 3.06 5.36 -13.01
CA GLN A 453 3.47 4.99 -14.37
C GLN A 453 4.86 4.36 -14.42
N LEU A 454 5.55 4.23 -13.30
CA LEU A 454 6.95 3.79 -13.22
C LEU A 454 7.24 2.55 -14.08
N LYS A 455 6.48 1.48 -13.88
CA LYS A 455 6.75 0.20 -14.58
C LYS A 455 6.59 0.31 -16.10
N ARG A 456 5.63 1.09 -16.56
CA ARG A 456 5.41 1.34 -18.00
C ARG A 456 6.56 2.14 -18.59
N LEU A 457 6.91 3.27 -17.94
CA LEU A 457 7.95 4.18 -18.42
C LEU A 457 9.35 3.54 -18.37
N VAL A 458 9.65 2.72 -17.38
CA VAL A 458 10.90 1.96 -17.32
C VAL A 458 11.02 0.97 -18.47
N ARG A 459 9.96 0.21 -18.80
CA ARG A 459 9.97 -0.71 -19.94
C ARG A 459 10.24 0.04 -21.25
N GLU A 460 9.58 1.17 -21.43
CA GLU A 460 9.74 2.00 -22.61
C GLU A 460 11.16 2.61 -22.70
N ALA A 461 11.67 3.16 -21.60
CA ALA A 461 13.02 3.74 -21.54
C ALA A 461 14.10 2.70 -21.86
N LYS A 462 13.99 1.50 -21.29
CA LYS A 462 14.93 0.40 -21.59
C LYS A 462 14.87 -0.02 -23.05
N GLY A 463 13.68 -0.08 -23.66
CA GLY A 463 13.54 -0.34 -25.09
C GLY A 463 14.25 0.69 -25.97
N LYS A 464 14.25 1.97 -25.57
CA LYS A 464 14.97 3.06 -26.27
C LYS A 464 16.48 3.02 -26.06
N CYS A 465 16.97 2.53 -24.92
CA CYS A 465 18.39 2.42 -24.64
C CYS A 465 19.05 1.22 -25.34
N CYS A 466 18.27 0.23 -25.79
CA CYS A 466 18.77 -0.95 -26.52
C CYS A 466 18.82 -0.75 -28.03
N GLN A 467 18.29 0.36 -28.54
CA GLN A 467 18.37 0.77 -29.96
C GLN A 467 19.57 1.70 -30.19
#